data_559cfdf33643ee7cc823b339891be078
#
_entry.id   559cfdf33643ee7cc823b339891be078
#
_cell.length_a   1.000
_cell.length_b   1.000
_cell.length_c   1.000
_cell.angle_alpha   90.00
_cell.angle_beta   90.00
_cell.angle_gamma   90.00
#
_symmetry.space_group_name_H-M   'P 1'
#
loop_
_entity.id
_entity.type
_entity.pdbx_description
1 polymer ?
#
loop_
_entity_poly.entity_id
_entity_poly.type
_entity_poly.pdbx_seq_one_letter_code
_entity_poly.pdbx_strand_id
1 'polypeptide(L)'
;MVLATSTSVDAAITNHSGVRGYGYRLPKLAKGSRLLFLGDSITDMKWGRNERDRNHYLGHSYVYLIASRLGVDMPEAQLEFFNRGISGHKVSDLKARWQKDAIDMKPDLLSILIGVNDVSRGGTLEQWEADYRFILDASRKAKSDLPLVLLDPFVLRSGRLKNEDAWEKWRGKVDKYVSIVAQLSKDYDAIHVKTQEVFDAATKAVSPEHWIWDGVHPLPQGHELIARNWLQQVSGRFSK
;
A
#
# COMPACT_ATOMS: atom_id res chain seq x y z
N MET A 1 4.88 11.74 -50.90
CA MET A 1 4.79 12.09 -49.43
C MET A 1 3.57 11.38 -48.91
N VAL A 2 3.77 10.18 -48.38
CA VAL A 2 2.67 9.34 -47.85
C VAL A 2 2.63 9.55 -46.35
N LEU A 3 1.55 10.18 -45.88
CA LEU A 3 1.27 10.31 -44.45
C LEU A 3 0.88 8.94 -43.91
N ALA A 4 1.74 8.32 -43.10
CA ALA A 4 1.39 7.16 -42.31
C ALA A 4 0.50 7.58 -41.16
N THR A 5 -0.78 7.29 -41.25
CA THR A 5 -1.69 7.35 -40.13
C THR A 5 -1.36 6.21 -39.18
N SER A 6 -0.76 6.54 -38.01
CA SER A 6 -0.61 5.58 -36.93
C SER A 6 -1.99 5.32 -36.32
N THR A 7 -2.62 4.23 -36.69
CA THR A 7 -3.74 3.68 -35.96
C THR A 7 -3.20 3.12 -34.65
N SER A 8 -3.44 3.79 -33.55
CA SER A 8 -3.25 3.24 -32.21
C SER A 8 -4.20 2.04 -32.06
N VAL A 9 -3.63 0.85 -32.10
CA VAL A 9 -4.36 -0.37 -31.75
C VAL A 9 -4.46 -0.37 -30.21
N ASP A 10 -5.46 0.32 -29.69
CA ASP A 10 -6.00 0.04 -28.36
C ASP A 10 -6.75 -1.29 -28.43
N ALA A 11 -6.00 -2.38 -28.53
CA ALA A 11 -6.56 -3.70 -28.29
C ALA A 11 -6.92 -3.72 -26.80
N ALA A 12 -8.18 -3.50 -26.49
CA ALA A 12 -8.74 -3.70 -25.16
C ALA A 12 -8.42 -5.13 -24.76
N ILE A 13 -7.38 -5.29 -23.93
CA ILE A 13 -7.08 -6.58 -23.28
C ILE A 13 -8.33 -6.90 -22.48
N THR A 14 -9.06 -7.92 -22.92
CA THR A 14 -10.27 -8.37 -22.23
C THR A 14 -9.86 -8.87 -20.85
N ASN A 15 -10.08 -8.05 -19.84
CA ASN A 15 -9.72 -8.34 -18.47
C ASN A 15 -10.81 -9.21 -17.84
N HIS A 16 -10.62 -10.52 -17.87
CA HIS A 16 -11.55 -11.50 -17.31
C HIS A 16 -11.67 -11.44 -15.78
N SER A 17 -10.75 -10.78 -15.09
CA SER A 17 -10.79 -10.61 -13.62
C SER A 17 -11.71 -9.49 -13.15
N GLY A 18 -12.26 -8.69 -14.07
CA GLY A 18 -13.03 -7.49 -13.74
C GLY A 18 -12.20 -6.35 -13.11
N VAL A 19 -10.89 -6.50 -13.05
CA VAL A 19 -9.96 -5.54 -12.47
C VAL A 19 -9.43 -4.61 -13.54
N ARG A 20 -9.44 -3.29 -13.28
CA ARG A 20 -8.84 -2.31 -14.19
C ARG A 20 -7.34 -2.55 -14.34
N GLY A 21 -6.83 -2.49 -15.56
CA GLY A 21 -5.42 -2.50 -15.87
C GLY A 21 -4.68 -1.25 -15.36
N TYR A 22 -3.40 -1.14 -15.67
CA TYR A 22 -2.64 0.08 -15.39
C TYR A 22 -3.21 1.26 -16.18
N GLY A 23 -3.66 2.29 -15.46
CA GLY A 23 -4.26 3.49 -16.03
C GLY A 23 -3.90 4.70 -15.15
N TYR A 24 -2.60 4.84 -14.82
CA TYR A 24 -2.13 5.96 -14.02
C TYR A 24 -1.32 6.93 -14.86
N ARG A 25 -1.29 8.18 -14.44
CA ARG A 25 -0.37 9.20 -14.98
C ARG A 25 0.95 9.09 -14.24
N LEU A 26 2.07 9.50 -14.87
CA LEU A 26 3.35 9.54 -14.17
C LEU A 26 3.31 10.61 -13.07
N PRO A 27 3.59 10.26 -11.81
CA PRO A 27 3.63 11.24 -10.72
C PRO A 27 4.80 12.21 -10.91
N LYS A 28 4.58 13.51 -10.65
CA LYS A 28 5.65 14.52 -10.67
C LYS A 28 6.47 14.42 -9.37
N LEU A 29 7.40 13.48 -9.34
CA LEU A 29 8.36 13.31 -8.25
C LEU A 29 9.70 13.93 -8.66
N ALA A 30 10.38 14.59 -7.72
CA ALA A 30 11.70 15.15 -7.98
C ALA A 30 12.73 14.02 -8.22
N LYS A 31 13.78 14.32 -8.98
CA LYS A 31 14.88 13.38 -9.19
C LYS A 31 15.52 12.99 -7.86
N GLY A 32 15.71 11.69 -7.64
CA GLY A 32 16.27 11.13 -6.42
C GLY A 32 15.29 11.08 -5.25
N SER A 33 13.99 11.31 -5.49
CA SER A 33 12.98 11.22 -4.41
C SER A 33 13.00 9.86 -3.73
N ARG A 34 12.92 9.87 -2.40
CA ARG A 34 12.95 8.70 -1.52
C ARG A 34 11.54 8.29 -1.14
N LEU A 35 11.09 7.15 -1.65
CA LEU A 35 9.77 6.57 -1.37
C LEU A 35 9.92 5.48 -0.31
N LEU A 36 9.36 5.73 0.87
CA LEU A 36 9.47 4.85 2.03
C LEU A 36 8.15 4.15 2.32
N PHE A 37 8.20 2.84 2.49
CA PHE A 37 7.05 2.00 2.77
C PHE A 37 7.21 1.31 4.12
N LEU A 38 6.28 1.58 5.04
CA LEU A 38 6.20 0.96 6.37
C LEU A 38 4.94 0.10 6.50
N GLY A 39 5.04 -0.94 7.29
CA GLY A 39 3.92 -1.85 7.52
C GLY A 39 4.32 -3.14 8.22
N ASP A 40 3.45 -4.11 8.07
CA ASP A 40 3.59 -5.46 8.62
C ASP A 40 4.07 -6.49 7.57
N SER A 41 3.63 -7.77 7.70
CA SER A 41 3.98 -8.87 6.78
C SER A 41 3.57 -8.61 5.33
N ILE A 42 2.48 -7.88 5.10
CA ILE A 42 1.97 -7.56 3.76
C ILE A 42 2.95 -6.62 3.02
N THR A 43 3.59 -5.71 3.74
CA THR A 43 4.64 -4.84 3.21
C THR A 43 5.99 -5.54 3.20
N ASP A 44 6.34 -6.25 4.27
CA ASP A 44 7.61 -6.96 4.45
C ASP A 44 7.93 -7.91 3.30
N MET A 45 7.07 -8.91 3.10
CA MET A 45 7.25 -10.00 2.12
C MET A 45 8.72 -10.37 1.90
N LYS A 46 9.41 -10.58 3.02
CA LYS A 46 10.82 -11.05 3.08
C LYS A 46 11.81 -10.15 2.35
N TRP A 47 11.70 -8.83 2.47
CA TRP A 47 12.78 -7.98 1.98
C TRP A 47 14.10 -8.32 2.68
N GLY A 48 15.22 -8.20 1.98
CA GLY A 48 16.52 -8.81 2.33
C GLY A 48 17.23 -8.24 3.55
N ARG A 49 16.67 -7.27 4.29
CA ARG A 49 17.30 -6.57 5.45
C ARG A 49 18.66 -5.95 5.12
N ASN A 50 19.00 -5.89 3.85
CA ASN A 50 20.29 -5.38 3.35
C ASN A 50 20.05 -4.52 2.11
N GLU A 51 20.14 -3.22 2.26
CA GLU A 51 19.92 -2.25 1.18
C GLU A 51 21.01 -2.29 0.09
N ARG A 52 22.13 -2.94 0.37
CA ARG A 52 23.20 -3.14 -0.62
C ARG A 52 22.88 -4.29 -1.57
N ASP A 53 22.00 -5.22 -1.16
CA ASP A 53 21.53 -6.31 -2.01
C ASP A 53 20.42 -5.81 -2.96
N ARG A 54 20.84 -5.32 -4.10
CA ARG A 54 19.95 -4.73 -5.10
C ARG A 54 18.89 -5.69 -5.67
N ASN A 55 19.06 -6.98 -5.51
CA ASN A 55 18.11 -7.98 -6.00
C ASN A 55 16.98 -8.28 -5.00
N HIS A 56 17.25 -8.21 -3.68
CA HIS A 56 16.31 -8.66 -2.65
C HIS A 56 15.88 -7.55 -1.66
N TYR A 57 16.44 -6.34 -1.78
CA TYR A 57 16.24 -5.28 -0.78
C TYR A 57 14.79 -4.79 -0.64
N LEU A 58 13.91 -5.04 -1.63
CA LEU A 58 12.50 -4.66 -1.59
C LEU A 58 11.56 -5.82 -1.21
N GLY A 59 12.04 -7.07 -1.20
CA GLY A 59 11.19 -8.25 -1.07
C GLY A 59 10.33 -8.45 -2.32
N HIS A 60 9.16 -9.09 -2.16
CA HIS A 60 8.27 -9.43 -3.28
C HIS A 60 6.82 -8.98 -3.04
N SER A 61 6.63 -7.87 -2.30
CA SER A 61 5.33 -7.27 -2.05
C SER A 61 4.90 -6.28 -3.15
N TYR A 62 3.78 -5.62 -2.92
CA TYR A 62 3.32 -4.48 -3.73
C TYR A 62 4.39 -3.37 -3.85
N VAL A 63 5.30 -3.25 -2.87
CA VAL A 63 6.43 -2.30 -2.90
C VAL A 63 7.36 -2.59 -4.07
N TYR A 64 7.71 -3.88 -4.28
CA TYR A 64 8.52 -4.31 -5.41
C TYR A 64 7.85 -3.99 -6.74
N LEU A 65 6.53 -4.24 -6.85
CA LEU A 65 5.76 -3.98 -8.07
C LEU A 65 5.69 -2.49 -8.39
N ILE A 66 5.47 -1.63 -7.39
CA ILE A 66 5.49 -0.18 -7.54
C ILE A 66 6.87 0.30 -8.01
N ALA A 67 7.93 -0.18 -7.36
CA ALA A 67 9.30 0.20 -7.71
C ALA A 67 9.68 -0.26 -9.13
N SER A 68 9.30 -1.48 -9.49
CA SER A 68 9.51 -2.01 -10.83
C SER A 68 8.81 -1.16 -11.88
N ARG A 69 7.56 -0.78 -11.64
CA ARG A 69 6.78 0.00 -12.59
C ARG A 69 7.31 1.41 -12.75
N LEU A 70 7.53 2.14 -11.65
CA LEU A 70 8.08 3.50 -11.71
C LEU A 70 9.52 3.52 -12.23
N GLY A 71 10.31 2.50 -11.93
CA GLY A 71 11.67 2.36 -12.46
C GLY A 71 11.72 2.20 -13.98
N VAL A 72 10.72 1.53 -14.58
CA VAL A 72 10.57 1.41 -16.04
C VAL A 72 10.01 2.68 -16.66
N ASP A 73 8.98 3.27 -16.03
CA ASP A 73 8.26 4.40 -16.63
C ASP A 73 8.95 5.75 -16.41
N MET A 74 9.84 5.86 -15.38
CA MET A 74 10.53 7.11 -14.99
C MET A 74 12.02 6.88 -14.68
N PRO A 75 12.80 6.26 -15.56
CA PRO A 75 14.21 5.91 -15.28
C PRO A 75 15.08 7.14 -15.02
N GLU A 76 14.78 8.28 -15.64
CA GLU A 76 15.49 9.54 -15.47
C GLU A 76 15.25 10.18 -14.09
N ALA A 77 14.15 9.84 -13.43
CA ALA A 77 13.82 10.35 -12.10
C ALA A 77 14.71 9.75 -11.00
N GLN A 78 15.38 8.63 -11.26
CA GLN A 78 16.31 7.96 -10.31
C GLN A 78 15.70 7.81 -8.90
N LEU A 79 14.43 7.37 -8.84
CA LEU A 79 13.70 7.21 -7.58
C LEU A 79 14.36 6.15 -6.70
N GLU A 80 14.40 6.43 -5.39
CA GLU A 80 14.88 5.50 -4.38
C GLU A 80 13.70 4.89 -3.63
N PHE A 81 13.70 3.56 -3.47
CA PHE A 81 12.61 2.83 -2.80
C PHE A 81 13.14 2.11 -1.57
N PHE A 82 12.42 2.22 -0.46
CA PHE A 82 12.79 1.60 0.81
C PHE A 82 11.61 0.83 1.39
N ASN A 83 11.79 -0.47 1.61
CA ASN A 83 10.85 -1.31 2.34
C ASN A 83 11.30 -1.41 3.80
N ARG A 84 10.43 -1.01 4.73
CA ARG A 84 10.61 -1.10 6.18
C ARG A 84 9.47 -1.88 6.85
N GLY A 85 8.79 -2.73 6.09
CA GLY A 85 7.83 -3.68 6.64
C GLY A 85 8.50 -4.69 7.57
N ILE A 86 7.83 -5.06 8.65
CA ILE A 86 8.26 -6.14 9.54
C ILE A 86 7.06 -7.02 9.88
N SER A 87 7.16 -8.29 9.54
CA SER A 87 6.09 -9.27 9.73
C SER A 87 5.62 -9.33 11.19
N GLY A 88 4.31 -9.32 11.39
CA GLY A 88 3.69 -9.38 12.70
C GLY A 88 3.57 -8.04 13.44
N HIS A 89 4.16 -6.95 12.93
CA HIS A 89 4.11 -5.66 13.59
C HIS A 89 2.70 -5.06 13.62
N LYS A 90 2.45 -4.31 14.70
CA LYS A 90 1.28 -3.48 14.97
C LYS A 90 1.67 -2.00 14.87
N VAL A 91 0.68 -1.09 14.96
CA VAL A 91 0.97 0.35 14.97
C VAL A 91 1.90 0.74 16.13
N SER A 92 1.73 0.13 17.29
CA SER A 92 2.60 0.35 18.46
C SER A 92 4.06 -0.03 18.21
N ASP A 93 4.30 -1.09 17.41
CA ASP A 93 5.64 -1.51 17.01
C ASP A 93 6.25 -0.54 15.99
N LEU A 94 5.43 0.02 15.09
CA LEU A 94 5.87 1.12 14.21
C LEU A 94 6.26 2.34 15.03
N LYS A 95 5.43 2.75 15.99
CA LYS A 95 5.71 3.87 16.90
C LYS A 95 7.05 3.72 17.60
N ALA A 96 7.35 2.52 18.12
CA ALA A 96 8.59 2.25 18.86
C ALA A 96 9.87 2.43 18.01
N ARG A 97 9.79 2.24 16.71
CA ARG A 97 10.92 2.35 15.78
C ARG A 97 10.82 3.53 14.82
N TRP A 98 9.85 4.43 15.03
CA TRP A 98 9.50 5.47 14.06
C TRP A 98 10.65 6.43 13.77
N GLN A 99 11.38 6.84 14.81
CA GLN A 99 12.53 7.74 14.62
C GLN A 99 13.53 7.16 13.63
N LYS A 100 13.98 5.92 13.86
CA LYS A 100 15.01 5.25 13.06
C LYS A 100 14.52 4.89 11.66
N ASP A 101 13.33 4.27 11.58
CA ASP A 101 12.85 3.64 10.35
C ASP A 101 11.98 4.54 9.47
N ALA A 102 11.60 5.74 9.97
CA ALA A 102 10.87 6.73 9.22
C ALA A 102 11.58 8.09 9.17
N ILE A 103 11.80 8.74 10.33
CA ILE A 103 12.29 10.12 10.38
C ILE A 103 13.74 10.21 9.87
N ASP A 104 14.63 9.36 10.38
CA ASP A 104 16.06 9.36 10.01
C ASP A 104 16.28 8.94 8.55
N MET A 105 15.30 8.25 7.95
CA MET A 105 15.29 7.89 6.53
C MET A 105 15.05 9.08 5.60
N LYS A 106 14.55 10.21 6.13
CA LYS A 106 14.28 11.47 5.38
C LYS A 106 13.50 11.21 4.08
N PRO A 107 12.30 10.62 4.14
CA PRO A 107 11.54 10.32 2.95
C PRO A 107 10.99 11.58 2.27
N ASP A 108 10.81 11.50 0.95
CA ASP A 108 10.07 12.47 0.16
C ASP A 108 8.61 12.05 -0.08
N LEU A 109 8.31 10.77 0.18
CA LEU A 109 6.97 10.22 0.26
C LEU A 109 6.98 9.06 1.26
N LEU A 110 5.98 9.05 2.16
CA LEU A 110 5.83 8.03 3.19
C LEU A 110 4.51 7.27 2.99
N SER A 111 4.59 5.95 2.81
CA SER A 111 3.45 5.06 2.61
C SER A 111 3.32 4.07 3.78
N ILE A 112 2.11 3.94 4.35
CA ILE A 112 1.85 3.13 5.54
C ILE A 112 0.68 2.17 5.28
N LEU A 113 0.92 0.86 5.48
CA LEU A 113 -0.10 -0.18 5.52
C LEU A 113 0.03 -0.97 6.80
N ILE A 114 -0.86 -0.75 7.76
CA ILE A 114 -0.80 -1.35 9.10
C ILE A 114 -2.21 -1.54 9.68
N GLY A 115 -2.41 -2.51 10.57
CA GLY A 115 -3.65 -2.67 11.32
C GLY A 115 -4.17 -4.09 11.39
N VAL A 116 -3.88 -4.96 10.42
CA VAL A 116 -4.42 -6.33 10.43
C VAL A 116 -3.95 -7.14 11.64
N ASN A 117 -2.74 -6.91 12.14
CA ASN A 117 -2.24 -7.54 13.36
C ASN A 117 -2.86 -6.92 14.61
N ASP A 118 -3.22 -5.65 14.57
CA ASP A 118 -3.92 -4.96 15.65
C ASP A 118 -5.33 -5.51 15.84
N VAL A 119 -6.04 -5.83 14.74
CA VAL A 119 -7.35 -6.52 14.78
C VAL A 119 -7.29 -7.82 15.57
N SER A 120 -6.23 -8.59 15.44
CA SER A 120 -6.09 -9.90 16.10
C SER A 120 -5.48 -9.84 17.49
N ARG A 121 -4.52 -8.94 17.72
CA ARG A 121 -3.63 -8.93 18.89
C ARG A 121 -3.38 -7.54 19.46
N GLY A 122 -4.05 -6.51 18.94
CA GLY A 122 -3.90 -5.13 19.38
C GLY A 122 -4.65 -4.83 20.68
N GLY A 123 -4.49 -3.60 21.13
CA GLY A 123 -5.24 -3.00 22.23
C GLY A 123 -6.63 -2.50 21.80
N THR A 124 -7.07 -1.39 22.37
CA THR A 124 -8.32 -0.74 21.98
C THR A 124 -8.17 0.05 20.68
N LEU A 125 -9.29 0.35 20.02
CA LEU A 125 -9.30 1.20 18.82
C LEU A 125 -8.76 2.61 19.11
N GLU A 126 -9.10 3.15 20.28
CA GLU A 126 -8.66 4.47 20.73
C GLU A 126 -7.14 4.53 20.88
N GLN A 127 -6.54 3.48 21.47
CA GLN A 127 -5.09 3.39 21.60
C GLN A 127 -4.42 3.23 20.23
N TRP A 128 -5.02 2.44 19.32
CA TRP A 128 -4.53 2.27 17.96
C TRP A 128 -4.53 3.60 17.20
N GLU A 129 -5.64 4.34 17.26
CA GLU A 129 -5.74 5.66 16.64
C GLU A 129 -4.73 6.65 17.24
N ALA A 130 -4.58 6.67 18.58
CA ALA A 130 -3.62 7.53 19.25
C ALA A 130 -2.18 7.24 18.82
N ASP A 131 -1.80 5.96 18.71
CA ASP A 131 -0.47 5.57 18.24
C ASP A 131 -0.27 5.90 16.75
N TYR A 132 -1.31 5.78 15.94
CA TYR A 132 -1.24 6.17 14.52
C TYR A 132 -1.10 7.69 14.38
N ARG A 133 -1.89 8.48 15.12
CA ARG A 133 -1.75 9.95 15.15
C ARG A 133 -0.35 10.36 15.60
N PHE A 134 0.19 9.72 16.62
CA PHE A 134 1.56 9.99 17.09
C PHE A 134 2.60 9.87 15.97
N ILE A 135 2.56 8.80 15.16
CA ILE A 135 3.52 8.61 14.06
C ILE A 135 3.31 9.61 12.92
N LEU A 136 2.07 10.00 12.64
CA LEU A 136 1.76 11.02 11.63
C LEU A 136 2.19 12.42 12.09
N ASP A 137 1.95 12.78 13.35
CA ASP A 137 2.38 14.04 13.95
C ASP A 137 3.91 14.17 13.96
N ALA A 138 4.61 13.09 14.36
CA ALA A 138 6.08 13.04 14.31
C ALA A 138 6.60 13.25 12.88
N SER A 139 5.92 12.67 11.88
CA SER A 139 6.28 12.83 10.47
C SER A 139 6.07 14.27 10.00
N ARG A 140 4.93 14.89 10.32
CA ARG A 140 4.62 16.29 10.00
C ARG A 140 5.55 17.27 10.73
N LYS A 141 5.95 16.95 11.95
CA LYS A 141 6.94 17.73 12.70
C LYS A 141 8.32 17.70 12.03
N ALA A 142 8.71 16.56 11.48
CA ALA A 142 10.00 16.40 10.80
C ALA A 142 10.00 17.06 9.40
N LYS A 143 8.89 16.97 8.65
CA LYS A 143 8.69 17.56 7.33
C LYS A 143 7.21 17.90 7.15
N SER A 144 6.86 19.18 7.31
CA SER A 144 5.46 19.63 7.36
C SER A 144 4.66 19.34 6.09
N ASP A 145 5.32 19.31 4.95
CA ASP A 145 4.76 19.05 3.63
C ASP A 145 4.98 17.61 3.14
N LEU A 146 5.46 16.69 4.01
CA LEU A 146 5.71 15.29 3.64
C LEU A 146 4.43 14.65 3.06
N PRO A 147 4.45 14.20 1.80
CA PRO A 147 3.34 13.45 1.25
C PRO A 147 3.15 12.13 2.00
N LEU A 148 1.94 11.94 2.54
CA LEU A 148 1.54 10.72 3.25
C LEU A 148 0.58 9.92 2.38
N VAL A 149 0.78 8.60 2.35
CA VAL A 149 -0.11 7.63 1.69
C VAL A 149 -0.54 6.61 2.72
N LEU A 150 -1.82 6.61 3.06
CA LEU A 150 -2.39 5.69 4.05
C LEU A 150 -3.23 4.65 3.33
N LEU A 151 -2.93 3.38 3.58
CA LEU A 151 -3.65 2.24 3.02
C LEU A 151 -4.53 1.62 4.10
N ASP A 152 -5.77 1.27 3.75
CA ASP A 152 -6.65 0.53 4.64
C ASP A 152 -6.06 -0.83 5.01
N PRO A 153 -6.14 -1.30 6.27
CA PRO A 153 -6.05 -2.72 6.55
C PRO A 153 -7.21 -3.44 5.86
N PHE A 154 -7.00 -4.69 5.47
CA PHE A 154 -8.01 -5.45 4.72
C PHE A 154 -7.99 -6.93 5.08
N VAL A 155 -9.11 -7.59 4.80
CA VAL A 155 -9.28 -9.04 4.89
C VAL A 155 -10.22 -9.52 3.77
N LEU A 156 -10.10 -10.80 3.40
CA LEU A 156 -11.06 -11.47 2.52
C LEU A 156 -11.56 -12.77 3.14
N ARG A 157 -12.76 -13.18 2.72
CA ARG A 157 -13.38 -14.43 3.18
C ARG A 157 -12.72 -15.64 2.51
N SER A 158 -11.47 -15.91 2.89
CA SER A 158 -10.66 -17.04 2.40
C SER A 158 -9.88 -17.68 3.53
N GLY A 159 -9.32 -18.86 3.30
CA GLY A 159 -8.49 -19.58 4.25
C GLY A 159 -9.13 -19.68 5.64
N ARG A 160 -8.48 -19.16 6.66
CA ARG A 160 -8.94 -19.17 8.06
C ARG A 160 -10.18 -18.32 8.34
N LEU A 161 -10.56 -17.44 7.41
CA LEU A 161 -11.74 -16.56 7.51
C LEU A 161 -12.92 -17.06 6.67
N LYS A 162 -12.91 -18.32 6.20
CA LYS A 162 -14.03 -18.90 5.44
C LYS A 162 -15.29 -19.13 6.26
N ASN A 163 -15.13 -19.48 7.55
CA ASN A 163 -16.24 -19.68 8.46
C ASN A 163 -16.96 -18.34 8.69
N GLU A 164 -18.31 -18.38 8.73
CA GLU A 164 -19.15 -17.17 8.84
C GLU A 164 -18.82 -16.35 10.09
N ASP A 165 -18.81 -17.01 11.27
CA ASP A 165 -18.56 -16.35 12.55
C ASP A 165 -17.18 -15.68 12.59
N ALA A 166 -16.16 -16.37 12.03
CA ALA A 166 -14.82 -15.84 11.93
C ALA A 166 -14.78 -14.62 10.99
N TRP A 167 -15.47 -14.74 9.85
CA TRP A 167 -15.56 -13.66 8.86
C TRP A 167 -16.22 -12.41 9.42
N GLU A 168 -17.42 -12.54 9.96
CA GLU A 168 -18.17 -11.41 10.53
C GLU A 168 -17.39 -10.71 11.63
N LYS A 169 -16.79 -11.50 12.53
CA LYS A 169 -15.97 -10.97 13.62
C LYS A 169 -14.75 -10.20 13.12
N TRP A 170 -14.02 -10.74 12.13
CA TRP A 170 -12.84 -10.07 11.60
C TRP A 170 -13.22 -8.87 10.75
N ARG A 171 -14.16 -9.03 9.83
CA ARG A 171 -14.62 -7.97 8.95
C ARG A 171 -15.17 -6.79 9.72
N GLY A 172 -16.05 -7.02 10.70
CA GLY A 172 -16.62 -5.97 11.52
C GLY A 172 -15.57 -5.20 12.36
N LYS A 173 -14.46 -5.86 12.73
CA LYS A 173 -13.33 -5.14 13.34
C LYS A 173 -12.55 -4.34 12.29
N VAL A 174 -12.16 -4.95 11.17
CA VAL A 174 -11.40 -4.28 10.11
C VAL A 174 -12.12 -3.02 9.62
N ASP A 175 -13.44 -3.06 9.43
CA ASP A 175 -14.22 -1.90 8.99
C ASP A 175 -14.10 -0.70 9.93
N LYS A 176 -13.93 -0.94 11.24
CA LYS A 176 -13.67 0.14 12.21
C LYS A 176 -12.29 0.77 12.00
N TYR A 177 -11.25 -0.05 11.76
CA TYR A 177 -9.91 0.45 11.44
C TYR A 177 -9.89 1.22 10.12
N VAL A 178 -10.59 0.72 9.09
CA VAL A 178 -10.77 1.41 7.79
C VAL A 178 -11.39 2.78 7.99
N SER A 179 -12.43 2.89 8.82
CA SER A 179 -13.09 4.16 9.13
C SER A 179 -12.12 5.17 9.77
N ILE A 180 -11.25 4.70 10.67
CA ILE A 180 -10.23 5.56 11.29
C ILE A 180 -9.18 5.97 10.25
N VAL A 181 -8.68 5.06 9.39
CA VAL A 181 -7.73 5.41 8.31
C VAL A 181 -8.34 6.46 7.37
N ALA A 182 -9.62 6.33 7.04
CA ALA A 182 -10.33 7.31 6.22
C ALA A 182 -10.38 8.69 6.90
N GLN A 183 -10.60 8.73 8.23
CA GLN A 183 -10.58 9.98 9.00
C GLN A 183 -9.17 10.57 9.09
N LEU A 184 -8.17 9.75 9.42
CA LEU A 184 -6.76 10.17 9.46
C LEU A 184 -6.29 10.73 8.10
N SER A 185 -6.73 10.11 7.00
CA SER A 185 -6.38 10.58 5.66
C SER A 185 -6.91 12.00 5.40
N LYS A 186 -8.08 12.34 5.93
CA LYS A 186 -8.63 13.71 5.85
C LYS A 186 -7.89 14.67 6.78
N ASP A 187 -7.68 14.27 8.03
CA ASP A 187 -7.08 15.12 9.06
C ASP A 187 -5.65 15.55 8.71
N TYR A 188 -4.90 14.67 8.04
CA TYR A 188 -3.50 14.89 7.66
C TYR A 188 -3.29 15.24 6.18
N ASP A 189 -4.37 15.50 5.42
CA ASP A 189 -4.32 15.70 3.95
C ASP A 189 -3.48 14.61 3.26
N ALA A 190 -3.70 13.35 3.66
CA ALA A 190 -3.00 12.19 3.12
C ALA A 190 -3.75 11.58 1.92
N ILE A 191 -2.99 10.93 1.05
CA ILE A 191 -3.55 10.12 -0.03
C ILE A 191 -4.11 8.85 0.58
N HIS A 192 -5.42 8.61 0.42
CA HIS A 192 -6.10 7.43 0.93
C HIS A 192 -6.18 6.35 -0.16
N VAL A 193 -5.55 5.22 0.06
CA VAL A 193 -5.68 4.02 -0.80
C VAL A 193 -6.65 3.06 -0.13
N LYS A 194 -7.87 2.99 -0.64
CA LYS A 194 -8.98 2.20 -0.10
C LYS A 194 -8.83 0.72 -0.43
N THR A 195 -7.85 0.09 0.17
CA THR A 195 -7.42 -1.28 -0.17
C THR A 195 -8.52 -2.31 0.09
N GLN A 196 -9.32 -2.14 1.16
CA GLN A 196 -10.45 -3.04 1.42
C GLN A 196 -11.52 -2.95 0.31
N GLU A 197 -11.90 -1.74 -0.13
CA GLU A 197 -12.87 -1.56 -1.22
C GLU A 197 -12.36 -2.16 -2.54
N VAL A 198 -11.05 -2.07 -2.80
CA VAL A 198 -10.41 -2.66 -3.98
C VAL A 198 -10.56 -4.18 -4.00
N PHE A 199 -10.30 -4.85 -2.88
CA PHE A 199 -10.47 -6.29 -2.76
C PHE A 199 -11.94 -6.70 -2.81
N ASP A 200 -12.84 -5.96 -2.16
CA ASP A 200 -14.28 -6.22 -2.23
C ASP A 200 -14.80 -6.12 -3.67
N ALA A 201 -14.31 -5.16 -4.44
CA ALA A 201 -14.66 -5.04 -5.86
C ALA A 201 -14.12 -6.21 -6.70
N ALA A 202 -12.89 -6.63 -6.46
CA ALA A 202 -12.25 -7.72 -7.19
C ALA A 202 -12.93 -9.08 -6.94
N THR A 203 -13.47 -9.29 -5.74
CA THR A 203 -14.17 -10.54 -5.40
C THR A 203 -15.53 -10.69 -6.06
N LYS A 204 -16.09 -9.66 -6.68
CA LYS A 204 -17.32 -9.75 -7.46
C LYS A 204 -17.16 -10.57 -8.75
N ALA A 205 -15.95 -10.58 -9.31
CA ALA A 205 -15.65 -11.29 -10.56
C ALA A 205 -14.91 -12.62 -10.32
N VAL A 206 -14.05 -12.68 -9.29
CA VAL A 206 -13.18 -13.84 -9.02
C VAL A 206 -13.19 -14.12 -7.52
N SER A 207 -13.19 -15.40 -7.15
CA SER A 207 -13.29 -15.82 -5.75
C SER A 207 -12.20 -15.20 -4.85
N PRO A 208 -12.47 -14.98 -3.55
CA PRO A 208 -11.53 -14.41 -2.60
C PRO A 208 -10.18 -15.12 -2.55
N GLU A 209 -10.16 -16.44 -2.68
CA GLU A 209 -8.96 -17.28 -2.64
C GLU A 209 -7.97 -16.97 -3.76
N HIS A 210 -8.46 -16.46 -4.88
CA HIS A 210 -7.60 -16.01 -5.97
C HIS A 210 -6.71 -14.83 -5.56
N TRP A 211 -7.18 -13.99 -4.65
CA TRP A 211 -6.49 -12.76 -4.24
C TRP A 211 -5.70 -12.91 -2.96
N ILE A 212 -6.30 -13.59 -1.97
CA ILE A 212 -5.76 -13.75 -0.62
C ILE A 212 -5.96 -15.22 -0.19
N TRP A 213 -4.89 -15.91 0.15
CA TRP A 213 -4.95 -17.34 0.41
C TRP A 213 -5.44 -17.72 1.82
N ASP A 214 -5.08 -16.94 2.84
CA ASP A 214 -5.34 -17.25 4.26
C ASP A 214 -6.31 -16.27 4.95
N GLY A 215 -6.93 -15.40 4.18
CA GLY A 215 -7.81 -14.34 4.66
C GLY A 215 -7.12 -12.99 4.88
N VAL A 216 -5.78 -12.95 4.92
CA VAL A 216 -4.97 -11.76 5.26
C VAL A 216 -3.86 -11.48 4.25
N HIS A 217 -3.07 -12.50 3.87
CA HIS A 217 -1.88 -12.31 3.06
C HIS A 217 -2.18 -12.43 1.57
N PRO A 218 -1.96 -11.36 0.79
CA PRO A 218 -2.17 -11.40 -0.65
C PRO A 218 -1.26 -12.39 -1.36
N LEU A 219 -1.80 -13.04 -2.37
CA LEU A 219 -1.05 -13.73 -3.41
C LEU A 219 -0.42 -12.69 -4.37
N PRO A 220 0.46 -13.08 -5.30
CA PRO A 220 1.08 -12.13 -6.22
C PRO A 220 0.11 -11.19 -6.91
N GLN A 221 -1.02 -11.70 -7.40
CA GLN A 221 -2.07 -10.90 -8.04
C GLN A 221 -2.81 -9.98 -7.05
N GLY A 222 -2.91 -10.35 -5.77
CA GLY A 222 -3.42 -9.48 -4.72
C GLY A 222 -2.47 -8.31 -4.44
N HIS A 223 -1.16 -8.55 -4.41
CA HIS A 223 -0.16 -7.49 -4.33
C HIS A 223 -0.20 -6.57 -5.54
N GLU A 224 -0.47 -7.12 -6.73
CA GLU A 224 -0.63 -6.34 -7.95
C GLU A 224 -1.85 -5.41 -7.88
N LEU A 225 -2.97 -5.84 -7.28
CA LEU A 225 -4.11 -4.97 -7.02
C LEU A 225 -3.75 -3.78 -6.15
N ILE A 226 -3.01 -4.01 -5.07
CA ILE A 226 -2.56 -2.94 -4.17
C ILE A 226 -1.67 -1.97 -4.95
N ALA A 227 -0.69 -2.49 -5.70
CA ALA A 227 0.25 -1.66 -6.47
C ALA A 227 -0.46 -0.77 -7.50
N ARG A 228 -1.41 -1.30 -8.27
CA ARG A 228 -2.20 -0.54 -9.25
C ARG A 228 -2.97 0.60 -8.60
N ASN A 229 -3.65 0.31 -7.50
CA ASN A 229 -4.45 1.32 -6.82
C ASN A 229 -3.58 2.37 -6.15
N TRP A 230 -2.45 1.98 -5.54
CA TRP A 230 -1.47 2.91 -5.02
C TRP A 230 -0.97 3.86 -6.11
N LEU A 231 -0.52 3.34 -7.24
CA LEU A 231 -0.05 4.13 -8.38
C LEU A 231 -1.13 5.08 -8.90
N GLN A 232 -2.37 4.63 -9.00
CA GLN A 232 -3.48 5.46 -9.46
C GLN A 232 -3.77 6.62 -8.51
N GLN A 233 -3.80 6.39 -7.19
CA GLN A 233 -4.11 7.41 -6.20
C GLN A 233 -2.95 8.42 -6.07
N VAL A 234 -1.71 7.93 -6.00
CA VAL A 234 -0.53 8.78 -5.90
C VAL A 234 -0.37 9.63 -7.15
N SER A 235 -0.48 9.05 -8.35
CA SER A 235 -0.39 9.82 -9.58
C SER A 235 -1.50 10.88 -9.72
N GLY A 236 -2.72 10.57 -9.26
CA GLY A 236 -3.83 11.51 -9.23
C GLY A 236 -3.52 12.77 -8.40
N ARG A 237 -2.80 12.63 -7.29
CA ARG A 237 -2.40 13.74 -6.42
C ARG A 237 -1.25 14.56 -7.00
N PHE A 238 -0.26 13.90 -7.60
CA PHE A 238 0.97 14.54 -8.09
C PHE A 238 0.96 14.90 -9.58
N SER A 239 -0.14 14.70 -10.30
CA SER A 239 -0.25 15.05 -11.72
C SER A 239 -0.79 16.46 -12.01
N LYS A 240 -1.09 17.23 -10.95
CA LYS A 240 -1.61 18.60 -11.06
C LYS A 240 -0.49 19.63 -11.20
#